data_fad7bc12652b412a6a0cc451868c5d2e
#
_entry.id   fad7bc12652b412a6a0cc451868c5d2e
#
_cell.length_a   1.000
_cell.length_b   1.000
_cell.length_c   1.000
_cell.angle_alpha   90.00
_cell.angle_beta   90.00
_cell.angle_gamma   90.00
#
_symmetry.space_group_name_H-M   'P 1'
#
loop_
_entity.id
_entity.type
_entity.pdbx_description
1 polymer ?
#
loop_
_entity_poly.entity_id
_entity_poly.type
_entity_poly.pdbx_seq_one_letter_code
_entity_poly.pdbx_strand_id
1 'polypeptide(L)'
;KNKDWYKEKWRIKKGGGPLGINLVHDIDLICYLLGPITDVQATTSNKIRKYEVEDTAIVNFTFRSGALCTLSVSDTIVAPYSYELTAGENPAYPITNQSAYFIGGTKGSIQFPNLKHWYNRGERSWWKPIYHKDFNIRLSRFTLINQIDHLCDVVSGKAKPKVSGNDGLQSLKIFDAILRSTKTGKKIRVN
;
A
#
# COMPACT_ATOMS: atom_id res chain seq x y z
N LYS A 1 -0.77 15.23 -7.36
CA LYS A 1 -2.14 15.79 -7.33
C LYS A 1 -2.12 17.22 -7.86
N ASN A 2 -3.21 17.67 -8.53
CA ASN A 2 -3.31 19.02 -9.08
C ASN A 2 -3.56 20.08 -7.98
N LYS A 3 -3.46 21.37 -8.35
CA LYS A 3 -3.66 22.51 -7.40
C LYS A 3 -5.07 22.55 -6.81
N ASP A 4 -6.09 22.13 -7.57
CA ASP A 4 -7.48 22.18 -7.11
C ASP A 4 -7.77 21.23 -5.94
N TRP A 5 -7.04 20.12 -5.85
CA TRP A 5 -7.10 19.20 -4.72
C TRP A 5 -6.83 19.91 -3.37
N TYR A 6 -5.96 20.90 -3.37
CA TYR A 6 -5.53 21.62 -2.16
C TYR A 6 -6.33 22.87 -1.84
N LYS A 7 -7.38 23.17 -2.58
CA LYS A 7 -8.35 24.22 -2.22
C LYS A 7 -9.07 23.91 -0.89
N GLU A 8 -9.24 22.64 -0.59
CA GLU A 8 -9.74 22.17 0.70
C GLU A 8 -8.67 22.34 1.77
N LYS A 9 -8.85 23.31 2.67
CA LYS A 9 -7.86 23.74 3.67
C LYS A 9 -7.35 22.62 4.58
N TRP A 10 -8.15 21.61 4.89
CA TRP A 10 -7.73 20.50 5.74
C TRP A 10 -6.63 19.63 5.08
N ARG A 11 -6.59 19.60 3.76
CA ARG A 11 -5.60 18.79 2.99
C ARG A 11 -4.18 19.33 3.02
N ILE A 12 -4.01 20.59 3.46
CA ILE A 12 -2.69 21.20 3.66
C ILE A 12 -2.28 21.26 5.14
N LYS A 13 -3.16 20.74 6.03
CA LYS A 13 -2.99 20.72 7.47
C LYS A 13 -2.65 19.31 7.96
N LYS A 14 -2.13 19.20 9.17
CA LYS A 14 -1.71 17.96 9.80
C LYS A 14 -2.78 16.85 9.63
N GLY A 15 -2.37 15.70 9.09
CA GLY A 15 -3.24 14.56 8.75
C GLY A 15 -3.78 14.56 7.31
N GLY A 16 -3.66 15.67 6.58
CA GLY A 16 -4.13 15.80 5.21
C GLY A 16 -3.11 15.44 4.12
N GLY A 17 -1.92 15.01 4.51
CA GLY A 17 -0.86 14.59 3.57
C GLY A 17 -1.07 13.17 3.01
N PRO A 18 -0.25 12.78 2.04
CA PRO A 18 -0.34 11.47 1.39
C PRO A 18 -0.14 10.28 2.34
N LEU A 19 0.56 10.44 3.45
CA LEU A 19 0.66 9.41 4.49
C LEU A 19 -0.71 9.05 5.08
N GLY A 20 -1.50 10.07 5.47
CA GLY A 20 -2.78 9.86 6.13
C GLY A 20 -3.92 9.56 5.17
N ILE A 21 -3.87 10.09 3.95
CA ILE A 21 -4.97 9.95 2.98
C ILE A 21 -4.80 8.71 2.08
N ASN A 22 -3.57 8.40 1.66
CA ASN A 22 -3.30 7.34 0.69
C ASN A 22 -2.61 6.14 1.34
N LEU A 23 -1.48 6.35 2.02
CA LEU A 23 -0.64 5.26 2.52
C LEU A 23 -1.34 4.36 3.55
N VAL A 24 -2.33 4.86 4.27
CA VAL A 24 -3.12 4.06 5.23
C VAL A 24 -3.77 2.85 4.56
N HIS A 25 -4.18 2.97 3.30
CA HIS A 25 -4.77 1.85 2.53
C HIS A 25 -3.71 0.82 2.13
N ASP A 26 -2.51 1.30 1.74
CA ASP A 26 -1.39 0.41 1.43
C ASP A 26 -0.87 -0.32 2.68
N ILE A 27 -0.88 0.34 3.85
CA ILE A 27 -0.54 -0.28 5.14
C ILE A 27 -1.48 -1.45 5.44
N ASP A 28 -2.78 -1.25 5.30
CA ASP A 28 -3.77 -2.31 5.50
C ASP A 28 -3.52 -3.49 4.54
N LEU A 29 -3.31 -3.19 3.25
CA LEU A 29 -3.06 -4.20 2.23
C LEU A 29 -1.78 -5.00 2.50
N ILE A 30 -0.66 -4.36 2.85
CA ILE A 30 0.58 -5.10 3.14
C ILE A 30 0.48 -5.90 4.44
N CYS A 31 -0.29 -5.44 5.44
CA CYS A 31 -0.60 -6.23 6.63
C CYS A 31 -1.43 -7.47 6.29
N TYR A 32 -2.42 -7.33 5.41
CA TYR A 32 -3.21 -8.46 4.91
C TYR A 32 -2.35 -9.49 4.17
N LEU A 33 -1.42 -9.03 3.32
CA LEU A 33 -0.59 -9.91 2.48
C LEU A 33 0.59 -10.54 3.24
N LEU A 34 1.24 -9.80 4.13
CA LEU A 34 2.54 -10.18 4.73
C LEU A 34 2.46 -10.40 6.25
N GLY A 35 1.32 -10.11 6.86
CA GLY A 35 1.10 -10.25 8.29
C GLY A 35 1.44 -8.98 9.10
N PRO A 36 1.50 -9.09 10.44
CA PRO A 36 1.64 -7.94 11.32
C PRO A 36 3.00 -7.26 11.20
N ILE A 37 2.99 -5.92 11.14
CA ILE A 37 4.18 -5.06 11.24
C ILE A 37 4.55 -4.90 12.71
N THR A 38 5.84 -5.05 13.03
CA THR A 38 6.38 -4.88 14.38
C THR A 38 7.13 -3.56 14.56
N ASP A 39 7.78 -3.08 13.51
CA ASP A 39 8.60 -1.87 13.59
C ASP A 39 8.52 -1.06 12.31
N VAL A 40 8.65 0.25 12.46
CA VAL A 40 8.67 1.21 11.35
C VAL A 40 9.82 2.20 11.49
N GLN A 41 10.36 2.65 10.35
CA GLN A 41 11.25 3.80 10.27
C GLN A 41 10.86 4.63 9.06
N ALA A 42 10.65 5.93 9.25
CA ALA A 42 10.13 6.80 8.21
C ALA A 42 10.89 8.13 8.10
N THR A 43 10.98 8.59 6.85
CA THR A 43 11.49 9.92 6.50
C THR A 43 10.48 10.63 5.62
N THR A 44 10.20 11.89 5.89
CA THR A 44 9.25 12.72 5.14
C THR A 44 9.89 13.99 4.62
N SER A 45 9.29 14.54 3.57
CA SER A 45 9.62 15.85 3.02
C SER A 45 8.34 16.60 2.67
N ASN A 46 8.37 17.93 2.80
CA ASN A 46 7.35 18.84 2.31
C ASN A 46 7.98 19.95 1.43
N LYS A 47 9.18 19.71 0.93
CA LYS A 47 10.01 20.76 0.27
C LYS A 47 9.44 21.24 -1.05
N ILE A 48 8.64 20.45 -1.72
CA ILE A 48 8.06 20.78 -3.03
C ILE A 48 6.82 21.65 -2.86
N ARG A 49 5.87 21.24 -2.03
CA ARG A 49 4.62 21.99 -1.81
C ARG A 49 4.71 23.02 -0.72
N LYS A 50 5.60 22.84 0.25
CA LYS A 50 5.82 23.75 1.40
C LYS A 50 4.58 23.90 2.28
N TYR A 51 3.70 22.88 2.35
CA TYR A 51 2.56 22.83 3.26
C TYR A 51 2.99 22.33 4.65
N GLU A 52 2.09 22.35 5.63
CA GLU A 52 2.33 21.80 6.97
C GLU A 52 2.50 20.26 6.93
N VAL A 53 1.96 19.62 5.92
CA VAL A 53 2.02 18.18 5.73
C VAL A 53 3.11 17.80 4.73
N GLU A 54 3.50 16.55 4.79
CA GLU A 54 4.45 15.97 3.85
C GLU A 54 3.83 15.90 2.44
N ASP A 55 4.69 16.00 1.42
CA ASP A 55 4.39 15.74 0.03
C ASP A 55 5.05 14.45 -0.49
N THR A 56 6.01 13.96 0.27
CA THR A 56 6.79 12.75 -0.05
C THR A 56 7.21 12.05 1.24
N ALA A 57 7.13 10.73 1.24
CA ALA A 57 7.62 9.90 2.35
C ALA A 57 8.22 8.59 1.87
N ILE A 58 9.18 8.09 2.65
CA ILE A 58 9.72 6.73 2.55
C ILE A 58 9.54 6.08 3.91
N VAL A 59 9.00 4.87 3.93
CA VAL A 59 8.74 4.10 5.15
C VAL A 59 9.32 2.70 5.00
N ASN A 60 10.14 2.31 5.95
CA ASN A 60 10.65 0.96 6.09
C ASN A 60 9.86 0.22 7.17
N PHE A 61 9.43 -1.00 6.87
CA PHE A 61 8.67 -1.86 7.76
C PHE A 61 9.44 -3.15 8.06
N THR A 62 9.34 -3.60 9.30
CA THR A 62 9.74 -4.95 9.72
C THR A 62 8.48 -5.70 10.12
N PHE A 63 8.28 -6.89 9.56
CA PHE A 63 7.14 -7.75 9.89
C PHE A 63 7.50 -8.75 10.97
N ARG A 64 6.49 -9.27 11.67
CA ARG A 64 6.68 -10.35 12.68
C ARG A 64 7.32 -11.61 12.08
N SER A 65 7.06 -11.89 10.82
CA SER A 65 7.67 -12.99 10.06
C SER A 65 9.17 -12.82 9.78
N GLY A 66 9.72 -11.64 10.03
CA GLY A 66 11.07 -11.24 9.62
C GLY A 66 11.15 -10.66 8.20
N ALA A 67 10.05 -10.60 7.47
CA ALA A 67 10.01 -9.92 6.17
C ALA A 67 10.30 -8.43 6.34
N LEU A 68 10.91 -7.84 5.32
CA LEU A 68 11.23 -6.41 5.24
C LEU A 68 10.50 -5.79 4.05
N CYS A 69 10.03 -4.56 4.22
CA CYS A 69 9.39 -3.81 3.15
C CYS A 69 9.83 -2.35 3.18
N THR A 70 10.03 -1.77 2.02
CA THR A 70 10.17 -0.33 1.83
C THR A 70 9.01 0.16 0.99
N LEU A 71 8.32 1.21 1.43
CA LEU A 71 7.22 1.83 0.75
C LEU A 71 7.54 3.31 0.55
N SER A 72 7.33 3.81 -0.67
CA SER A 72 7.44 5.23 -1.00
C SER A 72 6.10 5.77 -1.45
N VAL A 73 5.76 6.97 -0.99
CA VAL A 73 4.57 7.70 -1.40
C VAL A 73 4.92 9.15 -1.69
N SER A 74 4.38 9.67 -2.79
CA SER A 74 4.49 11.10 -3.11
C SER A 74 3.28 11.55 -3.93
N ASP A 75 2.83 12.76 -3.70
CA ASP A 75 1.79 13.41 -4.49
C ASP A 75 2.34 14.48 -5.43
N THR A 76 3.67 14.60 -5.51
CA THR A 76 4.39 15.60 -6.33
C THR A 76 5.18 14.99 -7.48
N ILE A 77 5.45 13.70 -7.47
CA ILE A 77 6.16 13.03 -8.56
C ILE A 77 5.20 12.59 -9.66
N VAL A 78 5.72 12.48 -10.88
CA VAL A 78 5.03 11.85 -12.01
C VAL A 78 5.53 10.41 -12.09
N ALA A 79 4.66 9.46 -11.74
CA ALA A 79 5.01 8.04 -11.76
C ALA A 79 3.80 7.18 -12.14
N PRO A 80 4.01 6.09 -12.88
CA PRO A 80 2.92 5.17 -13.24
C PRO A 80 2.63 4.11 -12.16
N TYR A 81 3.32 4.13 -11.02
CA TYR A 81 3.37 3.05 -10.01
C TYR A 81 2.41 3.27 -8.85
N SER A 82 1.20 3.66 -9.10
CA SER A 82 0.18 3.75 -8.05
C SER A 82 -0.80 2.59 -8.21
N TYR A 83 -1.21 1.94 -7.12
CA TYR A 83 -2.21 0.87 -7.18
C TYR A 83 -3.49 1.33 -7.89
N GLU A 84 -3.99 2.51 -7.54
CA GLU A 84 -5.18 3.11 -8.15
C GLU A 84 -5.07 3.28 -9.67
N LEU A 85 -3.87 3.66 -10.17
CA LEU A 85 -3.61 3.83 -11.61
C LEU A 85 -3.36 2.50 -12.33
N THR A 86 -2.92 1.48 -11.62
CA THR A 86 -2.50 0.22 -12.24
C THR A 86 -3.53 -0.88 -12.16
N ALA A 87 -4.35 -0.90 -11.09
CA ALA A 87 -5.34 -1.96 -10.86
C ALA A 87 -6.53 -1.91 -11.83
N GLY A 88 -6.86 -0.72 -12.33
CA GLY A 88 -8.02 -0.55 -13.22
C GLY A 88 -9.37 -0.77 -12.54
N GLU A 89 -9.41 -0.70 -11.23
CA GLU A 89 -10.61 -0.93 -10.42
C GLU A 89 -11.54 0.28 -10.36
N ASN A 90 -11.01 1.47 -10.60
CA ASN A 90 -11.77 2.72 -10.59
C ASN A 90 -11.71 3.35 -11.99
N PRO A 91 -12.85 3.48 -12.71
CA PRO A 91 -12.89 4.03 -14.06
C PRO A 91 -12.54 5.52 -14.13
N ALA A 92 -12.47 6.22 -13.01
CA ALA A 92 -12.06 7.62 -12.96
C ALA A 92 -10.55 7.81 -13.21
N TYR A 93 -9.74 6.74 -13.11
CA TYR A 93 -8.30 6.80 -13.32
C TYR A 93 -7.89 6.14 -14.64
N PRO A 94 -6.94 6.73 -15.38
CA PRO A 94 -6.35 6.08 -16.54
C PRO A 94 -5.50 4.89 -16.12
N ILE A 95 -5.61 3.77 -16.84
CA ILE A 95 -4.84 2.54 -16.54
C ILE A 95 -3.44 2.67 -17.12
N THR A 96 -2.41 2.46 -16.30
CA THR A 96 -1.01 2.56 -16.71
C THR A 96 -0.36 1.20 -17.04
N ASN A 97 -1.02 0.08 -16.74
CA ASN A 97 -0.51 -1.30 -16.97
C ASN A 97 0.88 -1.57 -16.36
N GLN A 98 1.17 -0.93 -15.23
CA GLN A 98 2.41 -1.13 -14.47
C GLN A 98 2.12 -1.88 -13.18
N SER A 99 3.16 -2.36 -12.48
CA SER A 99 3.01 -2.90 -11.14
C SER A 99 3.38 -1.86 -10.08
N ALA A 100 2.63 -1.83 -8.98
CA ALA A 100 2.88 -0.94 -7.85
C ALA A 100 3.62 -1.64 -6.72
N TYR A 101 3.46 -2.97 -6.60
CA TYR A 101 4.10 -3.77 -5.58
C TYR A 101 4.97 -4.86 -6.20
N PHE A 102 6.11 -5.11 -5.55
CA PHE A 102 7.06 -6.16 -5.90
C PHE A 102 7.33 -6.97 -4.65
N ILE A 103 6.77 -8.17 -4.58
CA ILE A 103 6.86 -9.03 -3.40
C ILE A 103 7.80 -10.19 -3.72
N GLY A 104 8.97 -10.21 -3.07
CA GLY A 104 9.97 -11.26 -3.20
C GLY A 104 9.80 -12.32 -2.12
N GLY A 105 9.76 -13.57 -2.52
CA GLY A 105 9.73 -14.72 -1.62
C GLY A 105 10.83 -15.73 -1.94
N THR A 106 11.07 -16.66 -1.02
CA THR A 106 12.12 -17.68 -1.17
C THR A 106 11.86 -18.67 -2.29
N LYS A 107 10.61 -18.84 -2.72
CA LYS A 107 10.20 -19.76 -3.79
C LYS A 107 9.83 -19.06 -5.09
N GLY A 108 9.73 -17.74 -5.08
CA GLY A 108 9.37 -16.93 -6.25
C GLY A 108 8.98 -15.52 -5.84
N SER A 109 8.74 -14.67 -6.81
CA SER A 109 8.34 -13.28 -6.60
C SER A 109 7.09 -12.98 -7.39
N ILE A 110 6.27 -12.05 -6.92
CA ILE A 110 5.07 -11.60 -7.61
C ILE A 110 5.08 -10.08 -7.77
N GLN A 111 4.65 -9.63 -8.92
CA GLN A 111 4.35 -8.22 -9.19
C GLN A 111 2.84 -8.01 -9.10
N PHE A 112 2.42 -6.96 -8.43
CA PHE A 112 1.01 -6.69 -8.20
C PHE A 112 0.67 -5.24 -8.58
N PRO A 113 -0.46 -4.95 -9.26
CA PRO A 113 -1.60 -5.82 -9.54
C PRO A 113 -1.48 -6.70 -10.81
N ASN A 114 -0.43 -6.56 -11.62
CA ASN A 114 -0.32 -7.30 -12.89
C ASN A 114 -0.20 -8.82 -12.71
N LEU A 115 0.02 -9.31 -11.49
CA LEU A 115 0.12 -10.72 -11.13
C LEU A 115 1.12 -11.51 -11.99
N LYS A 116 2.28 -10.89 -12.29
CA LYS A 116 3.37 -11.58 -12.92
C LYS A 116 4.18 -12.32 -11.85
N HIS A 117 4.17 -13.65 -11.93
CA HIS A 117 4.90 -14.52 -10.99
C HIS A 117 6.21 -14.96 -11.59
N TRP A 118 7.31 -14.72 -10.89
CA TRP A 118 8.66 -15.13 -11.25
C TRP A 118 9.12 -16.31 -10.40
N TYR A 119 9.75 -17.32 -11.03
CA TYR A 119 10.16 -18.54 -10.34
C TYR A 119 11.36 -19.22 -11.03
N ASN A 120 12.02 -20.12 -10.33
CA ASN A 120 13.03 -21.01 -10.89
C ASN A 120 12.43 -22.40 -11.16
N ARG A 121 12.89 -23.07 -12.21
CA ARG A 121 12.63 -24.50 -12.45
C ARG A 121 13.75 -25.30 -11.81
N GLY A 122 13.44 -26.04 -10.74
CA GLY A 122 14.42 -26.82 -9.99
C GLY A 122 15.27 -25.95 -9.04
N GLU A 123 16.56 -26.27 -8.93
CA GLU A 123 17.48 -25.58 -8.04
C GLU A 123 17.69 -24.12 -8.42
N ARG A 124 17.64 -23.25 -7.41
CA ARG A 124 17.85 -21.81 -7.55
C ARG A 124 19.35 -21.52 -7.73
N SER A 125 19.70 -20.75 -8.76
CA SER A 125 21.07 -20.35 -9.04
C SER A 125 21.12 -19.01 -9.78
N TRP A 126 22.17 -18.24 -9.55
CA TRP A 126 22.47 -17.02 -10.32
C TRP A 126 22.77 -17.30 -11.80
N TRP A 127 23.17 -18.52 -12.12
CA TRP A 127 23.59 -18.94 -13.46
C TRP A 127 22.47 -19.62 -14.26
N LYS A 128 21.29 -19.82 -13.63
CA LYS A 128 20.14 -20.46 -14.28
C LYS A 128 19.08 -19.42 -14.65
N PRO A 129 18.38 -19.58 -15.77
CA PRO A 129 17.30 -18.66 -16.15
C PRO A 129 16.21 -18.59 -15.09
N ILE A 130 15.64 -17.39 -14.95
CA ILE A 130 14.41 -17.15 -14.17
C ILE A 130 13.24 -17.12 -15.16
N TYR A 131 12.17 -17.80 -14.84
CA TYR A 131 10.97 -17.93 -15.63
C TYR A 131 9.86 -17.06 -15.04
N HIS A 132 8.90 -16.68 -15.84
CA HIS A 132 7.69 -16.04 -15.35
C HIS A 132 6.43 -16.66 -15.94
N LYS A 133 5.32 -16.44 -15.22
CA LYS A 133 3.96 -16.74 -15.65
C LYS A 133 3.10 -15.52 -15.35
N ASP A 134 2.31 -15.10 -16.33
CA ASP A 134 1.34 -14.03 -16.19
C ASP A 134 -0.03 -14.65 -15.83
N PHE A 135 -0.68 -14.09 -14.81
CA PHE A 135 -2.02 -14.47 -14.41
C PHE A 135 -3.00 -13.40 -14.89
N ASN A 136 -3.76 -13.68 -15.93
CA ASN A 136 -4.80 -12.77 -16.41
C ASN A 136 -6.06 -12.93 -15.57
N ILE A 137 -6.19 -12.11 -14.52
CA ILE A 137 -7.42 -12.03 -13.73
C ILE A 137 -8.24 -10.86 -14.26
N ARG A 138 -9.42 -11.16 -14.80
CA ARG A 138 -10.39 -10.13 -15.16
C ARG A 138 -11.26 -9.83 -13.93
N LEU A 139 -11.28 -8.59 -13.51
CA LEU A 139 -12.27 -8.13 -12.53
C LEU A 139 -13.63 -8.12 -13.21
N SER A 140 -14.58 -8.89 -12.66
CA SER A 140 -15.94 -8.98 -13.20
C SER A 140 -16.85 -7.85 -12.75
N ARG A 141 -16.46 -7.13 -11.68
CA ARG A 141 -17.29 -6.10 -11.02
C ARG A 141 -16.40 -5.02 -10.43
N PHE A 142 -16.94 -3.81 -10.29
CA PHE A 142 -16.30 -2.75 -9.55
C PHE A 142 -16.14 -3.14 -8.07
N THR A 143 -15.00 -2.80 -7.50
CA THR A 143 -14.66 -3.11 -6.09
C THR A 143 -15.68 -2.54 -5.11
N LEU A 144 -16.21 -1.35 -5.36
CA LEU A 144 -17.27 -0.75 -4.53
C LEU A 144 -18.56 -1.58 -4.51
N ILE A 145 -18.96 -2.19 -5.63
CA ILE A 145 -20.12 -3.08 -5.68
C ILE A 145 -19.84 -4.31 -4.82
N ASN A 146 -18.67 -4.92 -4.96
CA ASN A 146 -18.28 -6.08 -4.15
C ASN A 146 -18.25 -5.74 -2.65
N GLN A 147 -17.85 -4.53 -2.29
CA GLN A 147 -17.85 -4.05 -0.91
C GLN A 147 -19.28 -3.92 -0.35
N ILE A 148 -20.21 -3.36 -1.12
CA ILE A 148 -21.62 -3.24 -0.70
C ILE A 148 -22.28 -4.60 -0.58
N ASP A 149 -22.09 -5.50 -1.55
CA ASP A 149 -22.60 -6.86 -1.48
C ASP A 149 -22.10 -7.59 -0.21
N HIS A 150 -20.78 -7.46 0.06
CA HIS A 150 -20.21 -8.05 1.26
C HIS A 150 -20.77 -7.43 2.55
N LEU A 151 -21.00 -6.11 2.58
CA LEU A 151 -21.66 -5.45 3.71
C LEU A 151 -23.06 -6.02 3.95
N CYS A 152 -23.85 -6.21 2.88
CA CYS A 152 -25.18 -6.83 2.97
C CYS A 152 -25.11 -8.27 3.54
N ASP A 153 -24.11 -9.05 3.12
CA ASP A 153 -23.90 -10.40 3.65
C ASP A 153 -23.50 -10.39 5.13
N VAL A 154 -22.66 -9.45 5.54
CA VAL A 154 -22.28 -9.27 6.96
C VAL A 154 -23.48 -8.89 7.80
N VAL A 155 -24.25 -7.87 7.39
CA VAL A 155 -25.44 -7.40 8.12
C VAL A 155 -26.50 -8.49 8.23
N SER A 156 -26.68 -9.33 7.20
CA SER A 156 -27.61 -10.45 7.20
C SER A 156 -27.08 -11.73 7.90
N GLY A 157 -25.89 -11.66 8.48
CA GLY A 157 -25.27 -12.78 9.20
C GLY A 157 -24.71 -13.90 8.31
N LYS A 158 -24.65 -13.71 7.00
CA LYS A 158 -24.16 -14.72 6.04
C LYS A 158 -22.63 -14.76 5.95
N ALA A 159 -21.96 -13.67 6.31
CA ALA A 159 -20.50 -13.55 6.27
C ALA A 159 -19.94 -12.82 7.50
N LYS A 160 -18.66 -13.03 7.77
CA LYS A 160 -17.91 -12.20 8.72
C LYS A 160 -17.22 -11.05 7.97
N PRO A 161 -16.99 -9.89 8.61
CA PRO A 161 -16.21 -8.81 8.00
C PRO A 161 -14.85 -9.31 7.52
N LYS A 162 -14.48 -9.01 6.27
CA LYS A 162 -13.12 -9.27 5.74
C LYS A 162 -12.08 -8.34 6.35
N VAL A 163 -12.48 -7.12 6.66
CA VAL A 163 -11.69 -6.14 7.39
C VAL A 163 -12.49 -5.78 8.63
N SER A 164 -11.90 -6.02 9.80
CA SER A 164 -12.53 -5.78 11.10
C SER A 164 -12.10 -4.44 11.69
N GLY A 165 -12.78 -4.01 12.77
CA GLY A 165 -12.34 -2.85 13.55
C GLY A 165 -10.93 -3.01 14.13
N ASN A 166 -10.49 -4.24 14.42
CA ASN A 166 -9.13 -4.52 14.89
C ASN A 166 -8.09 -4.29 13.77
N ASP A 167 -8.40 -4.63 12.53
CA ASP A 167 -7.51 -4.38 11.38
C ASP A 167 -7.35 -2.86 11.16
N GLY A 168 -8.45 -2.11 11.23
CA GLY A 168 -8.43 -0.65 11.18
C GLY A 168 -7.64 -0.03 12.35
N LEU A 169 -7.81 -0.54 13.57
CA LEU A 169 -7.03 -0.09 14.72
C LEU A 169 -5.53 -0.37 14.54
N GLN A 170 -5.17 -1.53 13.97
CA GLN A 170 -3.78 -1.87 13.69
C GLN A 170 -3.16 -0.90 12.67
N SER A 171 -3.87 -0.57 11.60
CA SER A 171 -3.44 0.41 10.61
C SER A 171 -3.21 1.80 11.22
N LEU A 172 -4.06 2.23 12.15
CA LEU A 172 -3.90 3.49 12.89
C LEU A 172 -2.69 3.46 13.83
N LYS A 173 -2.42 2.36 14.52
CA LYS A 173 -1.23 2.20 15.37
C LYS A 173 0.05 2.28 14.55
N ILE A 174 0.08 1.67 13.37
CA ILE A 174 1.21 1.74 12.45
C ILE A 174 1.39 3.18 11.96
N PHE A 175 0.30 3.85 11.59
CA PHE A 175 0.33 5.25 11.17
C PHE A 175 0.87 6.19 12.27
N ASP A 176 0.44 6.02 13.54
CA ASP A 176 1.00 6.76 14.68
C ASP A 176 2.50 6.50 14.83
N ALA A 177 2.92 5.23 14.74
CA ALA A 177 4.33 4.87 14.81
C ALA A 177 5.16 5.51 13.67
N ILE A 178 4.60 5.62 12.44
CA ILE A 178 5.21 6.36 11.33
C ILE A 178 5.39 7.83 11.71
N LEU A 179 4.34 8.48 12.21
CA LEU A 179 4.41 9.90 12.61
C LEU A 179 5.42 10.15 13.75
N ARG A 180 5.55 9.22 14.68
CA ARG A 180 6.57 9.27 15.73
C ARG A 180 7.98 9.09 15.17
N SER A 181 8.15 8.19 14.21
CA SER A 181 9.41 7.96 13.53
C SER A 181 9.88 9.19 12.75
N THR A 182 8.98 9.84 12.01
CA THR A 182 9.35 11.08 11.26
C THR A 182 9.80 12.21 12.15
N LYS A 183 9.26 12.31 13.39
CA LYS A 183 9.64 13.33 14.36
C LYS A 183 10.98 13.04 15.04
N THR A 184 11.27 11.78 15.30
CA THR A 184 12.43 11.38 16.10
C THR A 184 13.63 10.94 15.26
N GLY A 185 13.40 10.62 13.97
CA GLY A 185 14.39 9.98 13.09
C GLY A 185 14.72 8.53 13.47
N LYS A 186 14.02 7.97 14.46
CA LYS A 186 14.33 6.65 15.04
C LYS A 186 13.36 5.58 14.51
N LYS A 187 13.82 4.34 14.57
CA LYS A 187 12.97 3.16 14.43
C LYS A 187 12.00 3.08 15.60
N ILE A 188 10.72 2.91 15.35
CA ILE A 188 9.65 2.87 16.36
C ILE A 188 8.98 1.50 16.31
N ARG A 189 8.81 0.90 17.49
CA ARG A 189 8.03 -0.32 17.64
C ARG A 189 6.54 -0.01 17.61
N VAL A 190 5.79 -0.84 16.88
CA VAL A 190 4.31 -0.80 16.83
C VAL A 190 3.78 -1.58 18.04
N ASN A 191 2.97 -0.94 18.88
CA ASN A 191 2.40 -1.50 20.11
C ASN A 191 0.92 -1.87 19.95
#